data_5dcb302a2c7bf33a018280df20fcef1c
#
_entry.id   5dcb302a2c7bf33a018280df20fcef1c
#
_cell.length_a   1.000
_cell.length_b   1.000
_cell.length_c   1.000
_cell.angle_alpha   90.00
_cell.angle_beta   90.00
_cell.angle_gamma   90.00
#
_symmetry.space_group_name_H-M   'P 1'
#
loop_
_entity.id
_entity.type
_entity.pdbx_description
1 polymer ?
#
loop_
_entity_poly.entity_id
_entity_poly.type
_entity_poly.pdbx_seq_one_letter_code
_entity_poly.pdbx_strand_id
1 'polypeptide(L)'
;MAAYIPDEILKSFTASYENEDVWQIHSGNYWLTIFLYKVNQIESNKDLPKYNDIKQGYLELVNKYLNPEIKEIHLTFDSKENFENKYNANWYDYYH
;
A
#
# COMPACT_ATOMS: atom_id res chain seq x y z
N MET A 1 17.18 15.87 -12.23
CA MET A 1 16.39 16.04 -11.00
C MET A 1 15.63 14.76 -10.71
N ALA A 2 15.78 14.22 -9.52
CA ALA A 2 15.09 12.99 -9.17
C ALA A 2 13.61 13.29 -8.85
N ALA A 3 12.72 12.51 -9.43
CA ALA A 3 11.30 12.59 -9.15
C ALA A 3 10.97 11.64 -7.99
N TYR A 4 10.33 12.17 -6.96
CA TYR A 4 9.92 11.35 -5.82
C TYR A 4 8.72 11.99 -5.12
N ILE A 5 7.95 11.17 -4.43
CA ILE A 5 6.87 11.65 -3.59
C ILE A 5 7.50 12.06 -2.26
N PRO A 6 7.31 13.31 -1.79
CA PRO A 6 7.88 13.74 -0.50
C PRO A 6 7.42 12.83 0.64
N ASP A 7 8.34 12.50 1.55
CA ASP A 7 8.04 11.60 2.67
C ASP A 7 6.84 12.07 3.49
N GLU A 8 6.73 13.36 3.73
CA GLU A 8 5.63 13.92 4.52
C GLU A 8 4.28 13.67 3.85
N ILE A 9 4.24 13.81 2.53
CA ILE A 9 3.01 13.56 1.75
C ILE A 9 2.67 12.08 1.80
N LEU A 10 3.66 11.22 1.62
CA LEU A 10 3.47 9.78 1.63
C LEU A 10 2.99 9.29 3.00
N LYS A 11 3.61 9.77 4.08
CA LYS A 11 3.21 9.42 5.44
C LYS A 11 1.77 9.87 5.74
N SER A 12 1.40 11.08 5.34
CA SER A 12 0.04 11.58 5.52
C SER A 12 -0.96 10.73 4.75
N PHE A 13 -0.60 10.36 3.52
CA PHE A 13 -1.45 9.52 2.68
C PHE A 13 -1.71 8.16 3.33
N THR A 14 -0.63 7.45 3.72
CA THR A 14 -0.78 6.11 4.30
C THR A 14 -1.48 6.16 5.65
N ALA A 15 -1.15 7.13 6.49
CA ALA A 15 -1.75 7.28 7.81
C ALA A 15 -3.26 7.52 7.74
N SER A 16 -3.73 8.21 6.70
CA SER A 16 -5.17 8.49 6.55
C SER A 16 -5.99 7.23 6.30
N TYR A 17 -5.37 6.16 5.83
CA TYR A 17 -6.05 4.90 5.52
C TYR A 17 -5.74 3.78 6.52
N GLU A 18 -4.73 3.95 7.39
CA GLU A 18 -4.44 2.97 8.43
C GLU A 18 -5.49 3.08 9.53
N ASN A 19 -6.11 1.96 9.90
CA ASN A 19 -7.20 1.93 10.85
C ASN A 19 -7.38 0.52 11.41
N GLU A 20 -8.57 0.21 11.95
CA GLU A 20 -8.86 -1.11 12.51
C GLU A 20 -8.89 -2.24 11.48
N ASP A 21 -9.02 -1.93 10.19
CA ASP A 21 -9.01 -2.94 9.12
C ASP A 21 -7.67 -2.99 8.39
N VAL A 22 -6.95 -1.88 8.33
CA VAL A 22 -5.70 -1.76 7.58
C VAL A 22 -4.54 -1.52 8.55
N TRP A 23 -3.65 -2.50 8.63
CA TRP A 23 -2.50 -2.43 9.53
C TRP A 23 -1.43 -1.46 9.03
N GLN A 24 -0.97 -1.65 7.79
CA GLN A 24 0.04 -0.79 7.16
C GLN A 24 -0.18 -0.72 5.67
N ILE A 25 0.36 0.33 5.04
CA ILE A 25 0.41 0.46 3.60
C ILE A 25 1.86 0.74 3.22
N HIS A 26 2.42 -0.11 2.37
CA HIS A 26 3.76 0.08 1.83
C HIS A 26 3.68 0.48 0.36
N SER A 27 4.63 1.27 -0.10
CA SER A 27 4.61 1.77 -1.48
C SER A 27 6.00 1.76 -2.10
N GLY A 28 6.03 1.56 -3.41
CA GLY A 28 7.17 1.86 -4.26
C GLY A 28 6.72 2.89 -5.28
N ASN A 29 7.51 3.08 -6.36
CA ASN A 29 7.20 4.13 -7.33
C ASN A 29 5.83 3.93 -7.99
N TYR A 30 5.52 2.70 -8.37
CA TYR A 30 4.29 2.43 -9.12
C TYR A 30 3.49 1.27 -8.52
N TRP A 31 3.68 0.98 -7.24
CA TRP A 31 2.97 -0.10 -6.56
C TRP A 31 2.60 0.27 -5.14
N LEU A 32 1.54 -0.39 -4.65
CA LEU A 32 1.12 -0.35 -3.25
C LEU A 32 0.88 -1.77 -2.77
N THR A 33 1.23 -2.04 -1.52
CA THR A 33 0.80 -3.24 -0.81
C THR A 33 0.03 -2.82 0.43
N ILE A 34 -1.21 -3.27 0.51
CA ILE A 34 -2.08 -2.99 1.66
C ILE A 34 -2.03 -4.20 2.59
N PHE A 35 -1.57 -3.99 3.81
CA PHE A 35 -1.48 -5.04 4.82
C PHE A 35 -2.71 -4.97 5.73
N LEU A 36 -3.56 -5.99 5.64
CA LEU A 36 -4.66 -6.18 6.58
C LEU A 36 -4.14 -6.95 7.79
N TYR A 37 -5.00 -7.25 8.76
CA TYR A 37 -4.53 -7.94 9.96
C TYR A 37 -4.48 -9.46 9.78
N LYS A 38 -5.45 -10.03 9.07
CA LYS A 38 -5.57 -11.49 8.90
C LYS A 38 -5.73 -11.88 7.44
N VAL A 39 -5.26 -13.07 7.11
CA VAL A 39 -5.33 -13.60 5.74
C VAL A 39 -6.78 -13.67 5.25
N ASN A 40 -7.71 -14.12 6.10
CA ASN A 40 -9.11 -14.25 5.69
C ASN A 40 -9.79 -12.91 5.39
N GLN A 41 -9.28 -11.80 5.93
CA GLN A 41 -9.81 -10.46 5.62
C GLN A 41 -9.53 -10.06 4.17
N ILE A 42 -8.45 -10.58 3.58
CA ILE A 42 -8.10 -10.26 2.20
C ILE A 42 -9.20 -10.73 1.26
N GLU A 43 -9.63 -11.99 1.40
CA GLU A 43 -10.66 -12.54 0.53
C GLU A 43 -12.01 -11.83 0.66
N SER A 44 -12.37 -11.42 1.87
CA SER A 44 -13.65 -10.76 2.10
C SER A 44 -13.64 -9.28 1.77
N ASN A 45 -12.46 -8.64 1.77
CA ASN A 45 -12.37 -7.17 1.71
C ASN A 45 -11.71 -6.60 0.44
N LYS A 46 -10.87 -7.38 -0.26
CA LYS A 46 -10.05 -6.85 -1.36
C LYS A 46 -10.83 -6.15 -2.47
N ASP A 47 -12.08 -6.51 -2.68
CA ASP A 47 -12.91 -5.93 -3.74
C ASP A 47 -13.78 -4.78 -3.25
N LEU A 48 -13.64 -4.36 -1.99
CA LEU A 48 -14.40 -3.24 -1.48
C LEU A 48 -13.97 -1.93 -2.17
N PRO A 49 -14.93 -1.03 -2.46
CA PRO A 49 -14.63 0.24 -3.14
C PRO A 49 -13.56 1.08 -2.45
N LYS A 50 -13.44 1.01 -1.13
CA LYS A 50 -12.44 1.80 -0.39
C LYS A 50 -11.00 1.49 -0.81
N TYR A 51 -10.71 0.26 -1.24
CA TYR A 51 -9.36 -0.08 -1.68
C TYR A 51 -9.07 0.46 -3.07
N ASN A 52 -10.07 0.52 -3.93
CA ASN A 52 -9.91 1.19 -5.21
C ASN A 52 -9.68 2.70 -5.00
N ASP A 53 -10.34 3.30 -4.02
CA ASP A 53 -10.13 4.71 -3.70
C ASP A 53 -8.70 4.98 -3.23
N ILE A 54 -8.13 4.06 -2.44
CA ILE A 54 -6.73 4.16 -2.02
C ILE A 54 -5.81 4.09 -3.24
N LYS A 55 -6.06 3.15 -4.14
CA LYS A 55 -5.29 2.98 -5.37
C LYS A 55 -5.35 4.25 -6.22
N GLN A 56 -6.54 4.82 -6.42
CA GLN A 56 -6.70 6.02 -7.22
C GLN A 56 -6.03 7.24 -6.56
N GLY A 57 -6.13 7.35 -5.23
CA GLY A 57 -5.46 8.41 -4.50
C GLY A 57 -3.94 8.34 -4.65
N TYR A 58 -3.37 7.14 -4.61
CA TYR A 58 -1.95 6.98 -4.82
C TYR A 58 -1.56 7.29 -6.27
N LEU A 59 -2.39 6.89 -7.23
CA LEU A 59 -2.15 7.22 -8.64
C LEU A 59 -2.09 8.73 -8.85
N GLU A 60 -2.93 9.49 -8.16
CA GLU A 60 -2.87 10.95 -8.22
C GLU A 60 -1.54 11.49 -7.72
N LEU A 61 -1.00 10.92 -6.63
CA LEU A 61 0.33 11.29 -6.14
C LEU A 61 1.44 10.94 -7.14
N VAL A 62 1.35 9.76 -7.75
CA VAL A 62 2.31 9.34 -8.77
C VAL A 62 2.27 10.30 -9.96
N ASN A 63 1.09 10.65 -10.42
CA ASN A 63 0.95 11.58 -11.55
C ASN A 63 1.49 12.98 -11.20
N LYS A 64 1.30 13.41 -9.96
CA LYS A 64 1.77 14.72 -9.52
C LYS A 64 3.27 14.80 -9.30
N TYR A 65 3.87 13.76 -8.70
CA TYR A 65 5.26 13.82 -8.24
C TYR A 65 6.23 12.96 -9.04
N LEU A 66 5.77 11.91 -9.70
CA LEU A 66 6.65 10.96 -10.39
C LEU A 66 6.49 11.03 -11.91
N ASN A 67 5.31 10.70 -12.41
CA ASN A 67 5.09 10.61 -13.85
C ASN A 67 3.60 10.80 -14.18
N PRO A 68 3.24 11.91 -14.86
CA PRO A 68 1.83 12.17 -15.19
C PRO A 68 1.25 11.21 -16.23
N GLU A 69 2.08 10.42 -16.89
CA GLU A 69 1.62 9.50 -17.94
C GLU A 69 1.24 8.12 -17.42
N ILE A 70 1.55 7.81 -16.15
CA ILE A 70 1.18 6.53 -15.55
C ILE A 70 -0.34 6.45 -15.43
N LYS A 71 -0.91 5.35 -15.93
CA LYS A 71 -2.37 5.16 -15.96
C LYS A 71 -2.85 4.24 -14.86
N GLU A 72 -1.98 3.43 -14.27
CA GLU A 72 -2.38 2.46 -13.28
C GLU A 72 -1.25 2.14 -12.31
N ILE A 73 -1.64 1.81 -11.08
CA ILE A 73 -0.76 1.39 -10.00
C ILE A 73 -0.99 -0.09 -9.75
N HIS A 74 0.08 -0.84 -9.53
CA HIS A 74 -0.03 -2.24 -9.16
C HIS A 74 -0.38 -2.34 -7.67
N LEU A 75 -1.57 -2.85 -7.38
CA LEU A 75 -2.08 -2.98 -6.01
C LEU A 75 -2.05 -4.45 -5.59
N THR A 76 -1.42 -4.72 -4.44
CA THR A 76 -1.41 -6.06 -3.86
C THR A 76 -1.86 -6.00 -2.41
N PHE A 77 -2.22 -7.16 -1.87
CA PHE A 77 -2.64 -7.31 -0.48
C PHE A 77 -1.80 -8.36 0.22
N ASP A 78 -1.56 -8.15 1.51
CA ASP A 78 -0.98 -9.14 2.37
C ASP A 78 -1.55 -8.94 3.79
N SER A 79 -1.01 -9.61 4.78
CA SER A 79 -1.53 -9.53 6.14
C SER A 79 -0.42 -9.50 7.17
N LYS A 80 -0.72 -8.89 8.31
CA LYS A 80 0.13 -8.94 9.48
C LYS A 80 0.35 -10.39 9.93
N GLU A 81 -0.72 -11.20 9.86
CA GLU A 81 -0.66 -12.62 10.19
C GLU A 81 0.37 -13.37 9.35
N ASN A 82 0.34 -13.18 8.03
CA ASN A 82 1.31 -13.82 7.13
C ASN A 82 2.73 -13.31 7.38
N PHE A 83 2.87 -12.01 7.58
CA PHE A 83 4.16 -11.39 7.87
C PHE A 83 4.79 -11.98 9.14
N GLU A 84 4.00 -12.12 10.21
CA GLU A 84 4.48 -12.68 11.48
C GLU A 84 4.77 -14.18 11.38
N ASN A 85 3.88 -14.93 10.72
CA ASN A 85 3.98 -16.39 10.68
C ASN A 85 5.02 -16.91 9.68
N LYS A 86 5.07 -16.30 8.49
CA LYS A 86 5.94 -16.78 7.42
C LYS A 86 7.32 -16.11 7.42
N TYR A 87 7.39 -14.85 7.86
CA TYR A 87 8.61 -14.05 7.78
C TYR A 87 9.14 -13.65 9.16
N ASN A 88 8.60 -14.23 10.24
CA ASN A 88 9.02 -13.97 11.63
C ASN A 88 9.02 -12.47 11.98
N ALA A 89 8.07 -11.73 11.43
CA ALA A 89 7.96 -10.28 11.62
C ALA A 89 9.24 -9.54 11.21
N ASN A 90 9.89 -10.00 10.15
CA ASN A 90 11.13 -9.41 9.65
C ASN A 90 10.95 -8.85 8.24
N TRP A 91 10.95 -7.53 8.12
CA TRP A 91 10.75 -6.88 6.82
C TRP A 91 11.87 -7.17 5.83
N TYR A 92 13.09 -7.39 6.30
CA TYR A 92 14.18 -7.77 5.42
C TYR A 92 13.86 -9.09 4.72
N ASP A 93 13.43 -10.11 5.48
CA ASP A 93 13.06 -11.41 4.90
C ASP A 93 11.84 -11.29 4.00
N TYR A 94 10.89 -10.42 4.34
CA TYR A 94 9.68 -10.22 3.54
C TYR A 94 10.02 -9.73 2.12
N TYR A 95 10.99 -8.82 2.00
CA TYR A 95 11.36 -8.22 0.71
C TYR A 95 12.52 -8.93 0.02
N HIS A 96 13.07 -9.97 0.60
CA HIS A 96 14.12 -10.78 0.05
C HIS A 96 13.77 -12.25 0.07
#